data_e877669a30fe4c05f9d0b8085a9a449a
#
_entry.id   e877669a30fe4c05f9d0b8085a9a449a
#
_cell.length_a   1.000
_cell.length_b   1.000
_cell.length_c   1.000
_cell.angle_alpha   90.00
_cell.angle_beta   90.00
_cell.angle_gamma   90.00
#
_symmetry.space_group_name_H-M   'P 1'
#
loop_
_entity.id
_entity.type
_entity.pdbx_description
1 polymer ?
#
loop_
_entity_poly.entity_id
_entity_poly.type
_entity_poly.pdbx_seq_one_letter_code
_entity_poly.pdbx_strand_id
1 'polypeptide(L)'
;MKLVVLLFAVLISFGCSTEKGNEIPPAVDNSPAAAPHGPTGRIRGVVRLKGMAPSLAFEPVTENQNVCGDRIPVSRLALGKENGVQHAFVYLDGVPSTDKPRPRESLLVDQKNCQYAPHSLVVPAGSKIDITNSDPILHNVHGHQVTDQGQQTLFNIAQPVRGQRTTVETSLTPGIVYLTCEAGHPWMSGYVFVANHPYVTVTKGDGDFVIEGVPTGTYRIKMWHEGVALRRNIKTLQRYEYEDPYETTQEVTVQANGEAVVNFDLVLRSGT
;
A
#
# COMPACT_ATOMS: atom_id res chain seq x y z
N MET A 1 21.21 58.27 66.54
CA MET A 1 20.85 57.49 65.35
C MET A 1 21.44 56.07 65.53
N LYS A 2 20.62 55.14 65.99
CA LYS A 2 21.06 53.73 66.28
C LYS A 2 20.71 52.87 65.06
N LEU A 3 21.72 52.29 64.48
CA LEU A 3 21.62 51.38 63.37
C LEU A 3 21.33 49.98 63.91
N VAL A 4 20.16 49.41 63.57
CA VAL A 4 19.78 48.06 63.92
C VAL A 4 20.15 47.14 62.70
N VAL A 5 21.09 46.25 62.92
CA VAL A 5 21.44 45.18 61.95
C VAL A 5 20.56 43.95 62.26
N LEU A 6 19.66 43.61 61.34
CA LEU A 6 18.95 42.35 61.36
C LEU A 6 19.75 41.27 60.63
N LEU A 7 20.15 40.27 61.38
CA LEU A 7 20.74 39.03 60.82
C LEU A 7 19.57 38.11 60.36
N PHE A 8 19.51 37.82 59.05
CA PHE A 8 18.66 36.75 58.53
C PHE A 8 19.45 35.45 58.51
N ALA A 9 19.03 34.50 59.31
CA ALA A 9 19.56 33.13 59.21
C ALA A 9 18.87 32.37 58.07
N VAL A 10 19.64 31.98 57.08
CA VAL A 10 19.17 31.13 55.96
C VAL A 10 19.31 29.68 56.40
N LEU A 11 18.20 29.01 56.64
CA LEU A 11 18.12 27.57 56.83
C LEU A 11 18.16 26.90 55.42
N ILE A 12 19.30 26.24 55.10
CA ILE A 12 19.46 25.40 53.92
C ILE A 12 18.92 24.01 54.28
N SER A 13 17.73 23.69 53.78
CA SER A 13 17.19 22.34 53.84
C SER A 13 17.78 21.52 52.67
N PHE A 14 18.59 20.54 52.99
CA PHE A 14 19.02 19.50 52.04
C PHE A 14 17.83 18.62 51.68
N GLY A 15 17.22 18.87 50.52
CA GLY A 15 16.26 17.98 49.91
C GLY A 15 16.99 16.79 49.25
N CYS A 16 16.78 15.61 49.77
CA CYS A 16 17.21 14.36 49.15
C CYS A 16 16.39 14.16 47.87
N SER A 17 17.02 14.45 46.71
CA SER A 17 16.45 14.13 45.40
C SER A 17 16.59 12.63 45.18
N THR A 18 15.50 11.89 45.25
CA THR A 18 15.43 10.54 44.73
C THR A 18 15.59 10.59 43.22
N GLU A 19 16.71 10.08 42.72
CA GLU A 19 16.91 9.81 41.29
C GLU A 19 15.78 8.90 40.80
N LYS A 20 14.95 9.40 39.89
CA LYS A 20 14.04 8.56 39.11
C LYS A 20 14.92 7.67 38.25
N GLY A 21 14.95 6.39 38.56
CA GLY A 21 15.58 5.38 37.71
C GLY A 21 15.11 5.53 36.29
N ASN A 22 16.05 5.56 35.35
CA ASN A 22 15.78 5.42 33.91
C ASN A 22 15.12 4.04 33.71
N GLU A 23 13.80 4.02 33.62
CA GLU A 23 13.10 2.83 33.13
C GLU A 23 13.55 2.60 31.69
N ILE A 24 14.32 1.53 31.48
CA ILE A 24 14.65 1.00 30.16
C ILE A 24 13.30 0.64 29.53
N PRO A 25 12.94 1.20 28.35
CA PRO A 25 11.71 0.80 27.69
C PRO A 25 11.73 -0.70 27.47
N PRO A 26 10.59 -1.41 27.63
CA PRO A 26 10.53 -2.84 27.46
C PRO A 26 11.07 -3.22 26.10
N ALA A 27 11.91 -4.22 26.04
CA ALA A 27 12.49 -4.75 24.82
C ALA A 27 11.35 -5.04 23.83
N VAL A 28 11.46 -4.51 22.62
CA VAL A 28 10.51 -4.80 21.54
C VAL A 28 10.58 -6.30 21.30
N ASP A 29 9.50 -7.01 21.61
CA ASP A 29 9.38 -8.44 21.35
C ASP A 29 9.36 -8.68 19.84
N ASN A 30 10.50 -9.10 19.31
CA ASN A 30 10.70 -9.45 17.91
C ASN A 30 10.29 -10.91 17.60
N SER A 31 9.52 -11.54 18.45
CA SER A 31 9.01 -12.89 18.18
C SER A 31 8.21 -12.90 16.87
N PRO A 32 8.43 -13.88 15.99
CA PRO A 32 7.61 -14.02 14.79
C PRO A 32 6.14 -14.14 15.19
N ALA A 33 5.25 -13.56 14.42
CA ALA A 33 3.81 -13.69 14.62
C ALA A 33 3.49 -15.18 14.83
N ALA A 34 2.73 -15.50 15.88
CA ALA A 34 2.36 -16.88 16.20
C ALA A 34 1.80 -17.53 14.92
N ALA A 35 2.39 -18.67 14.53
CA ALA A 35 1.90 -19.45 13.41
C ALA A 35 0.43 -19.82 13.70
N PRO A 36 -0.44 -19.90 12.66
CA PRO A 36 -1.82 -20.29 12.85
C PRO A 36 -1.88 -21.61 13.64
N HIS A 37 -2.71 -21.66 14.68
CA HIS A 37 -2.90 -22.87 15.48
C HIS A 37 -3.61 -23.93 14.63
N GLY A 38 -2.87 -24.86 14.02
CA GLY A 38 -3.41 -25.94 13.21
C GLY A 38 -2.63 -26.19 11.91
N PRO A 39 -3.00 -27.25 11.19
CA PRO A 39 -2.38 -27.56 9.90
C PRO A 39 -2.75 -26.49 8.87
N THR A 40 -1.74 -26.12 8.05
CA THR A 40 -1.88 -25.14 6.98
C THR A 40 -1.56 -25.75 5.64
N GLY A 41 -1.98 -25.09 4.57
CA GLY A 41 -1.58 -25.34 3.19
C GLY A 41 -1.24 -24.03 2.49
N ARG A 42 -1.19 -24.08 1.17
CA ARG A 42 -0.97 -22.91 0.33
C ARG A 42 -1.96 -22.86 -0.82
N ILE A 43 -2.17 -21.65 -1.32
CA ILE A 43 -2.94 -21.40 -2.54
C ILE A 43 -2.00 -20.78 -3.56
N ARG A 44 -2.01 -21.29 -4.78
CA ARG A 44 -1.32 -20.67 -5.90
C ARG A 44 -2.20 -20.56 -7.13
N GLY A 45 -1.81 -19.71 -8.04
CA GLY A 45 -2.51 -19.58 -9.30
C GLY A 45 -1.94 -18.50 -10.19
N VAL A 46 -2.67 -18.20 -11.25
CA VAL A 46 -2.31 -17.18 -12.22
C VAL A 46 -3.54 -16.33 -12.54
N VAL A 47 -3.35 -15.03 -12.68
CA VAL A 47 -4.33 -14.11 -13.26
C VAL A 47 -3.96 -13.87 -14.72
N ARG A 48 -4.89 -14.11 -15.66
CA ARG A 48 -4.67 -13.94 -17.10
C ARG A 48 -5.71 -13.03 -17.74
N LEU A 49 -5.26 -12.16 -18.61
CA LEU A 49 -6.15 -11.41 -19.48
C LEU A 49 -6.77 -12.34 -20.51
N LYS A 50 -8.09 -12.35 -20.60
CA LYS A 50 -8.86 -13.02 -21.66
C LYS A 50 -9.13 -12.09 -22.82
N GLY A 51 -8.99 -12.63 -24.02
CA GLY A 51 -9.15 -11.88 -25.25
C GLY A 51 -7.89 -11.16 -25.69
N MET A 52 -8.05 -10.17 -26.56
CA MET A 52 -6.95 -9.42 -27.12
C MET A 52 -6.53 -8.29 -26.18
N ALA A 53 -5.24 -8.18 -25.90
CA ALA A 53 -4.71 -7.04 -25.15
C ALA A 53 -4.97 -5.75 -25.93
N PRO A 54 -5.51 -4.69 -25.28
CA PRO A 54 -5.65 -3.41 -25.93
C PRO A 54 -4.27 -2.81 -26.26
N SER A 55 -4.21 -1.99 -27.31
CA SER A 55 -2.96 -1.29 -27.70
C SER A 55 -2.66 -0.10 -26.77
N LEU A 56 -2.48 -0.38 -25.47
CA LEU A 56 -2.23 0.60 -24.42
C LEU A 56 -0.81 0.48 -23.84
N ALA A 57 0.18 0.36 -24.71
CA ALA A 57 1.56 0.16 -24.24
C ALA A 57 2.16 1.40 -23.54
N PHE A 58 1.73 2.61 -23.94
CA PHE A 58 2.28 3.86 -23.44
C PHE A 58 1.21 4.94 -23.31
N GLU A 59 1.40 5.82 -22.33
CA GLU A 59 0.65 7.07 -22.16
C GLU A 59 1.51 8.27 -22.53
N PRO A 60 0.91 9.31 -23.19
CA PRO A 60 1.62 10.53 -23.48
C PRO A 60 1.88 11.32 -22.19
N VAL A 61 3.09 11.84 -22.07
CA VAL A 61 3.49 12.77 -21.02
C VAL A 61 3.17 14.18 -21.49
N THR A 62 2.40 14.93 -20.70
CA THR A 62 1.99 16.29 -21.04
C THR A 62 2.77 17.39 -20.32
N GLU A 63 3.42 17.03 -19.21
CA GLU A 63 4.18 17.96 -18.36
C GLU A 63 5.55 17.38 -18.03
N ASN A 64 6.55 18.22 -17.82
CA ASN A 64 7.91 17.83 -17.42
C ASN A 64 8.58 16.78 -18.33
N GLN A 65 8.36 16.85 -19.64
CA GLN A 65 8.89 15.90 -20.63
C GLN A 65 10.42 15.77 -20.59
N ASN A 66 11.14 16.83 -20.17
CA ASN A 66 12.59 16.83 -19.99
C ASN A 66 13.07 15.87 -18.87
N VAL A 67 12.16 15.43 -17.99
CA VAL A 67 12.43 14.48 -16.91
C VAL A 67 11.69 13.16 -17.12
N CYS A 68 10.41 13.24 -17.46
CA CYS A 68 9.51 12.08 -17.60
C CYS A 68 9.61 11.41 -18.98
N GLY A 69 10.23 12.07 -19.97
CA GLY A 69 10.20 11.62 -21.36
C GLY A 69 8.90 12.01 -22.07
N ASP A 70 8.74 11.59 -23.33
CA ASP A 70 7.55 11.90 -24.13
C ASP A 70 6.35 11.01 -23.82
N ARG A 71 6.63 9.83 -23.27
CA ARG A 71 5.64 8.79 -22.97
C ARG A 71 6.16 7.86 -21.87
N ILE A 72 5.24 7.30 -21.11
CA ILE A 72 5.56 6.32 -20.06
C ILE A 72 4.83 5.00 -20.32
N PRO A 73 5.37 3.85 -19.86
CA PRO A 73 4.66 2.59 -19.89
C PRO A 73 3.35 2.67 -19.09
N VAL A 74 2.30 2.07 -19.60
CA VAL A 74 1.03 1.95 -18.89
C VAL A 74 1.14 0.88 -17.80
N SER A 75 1.18 1.30 -16.52
CA SER A 75 1.29 0.38 -15.40
C SER A 75 -0.02 -0.35 -15.07
N ARG A 76 -1.16 0.27 -15.36
CA ARG A 76 -2.50 -0.26 -15.03
C ARG A 76 -2.92 -1.51 -15.82
N LEU A 77 -2.19 -1.90 -16.86
CA LEU A 77 -2.34 -3.19 -17.53
C LEU A 77 -0.97 -3.70 -17.96
N ALA A 78 -0.13 -3.99 -16.98
CA ALA A 78 1.16 -4.61 -17.22
C ALA A 78 0.96 -6.13 -17.43
N LEU A 79 1.37 -6.61 -18.60
CA LEU A 79 1.21 -8.01 -18.98
C LEU A 79 2.58 -8.69 -19.11
N GLY A 80 2.66 -9.88 -18.55
CA GLY A 80 3.76 -10.81 -18.74
C GLY A 80 3.48 -11.81 -19.86
N LYS A 81 4.20 -12.93 -19.85
CA LYS A 81 3.99 -14.01 -20.81
C LYS A 81 2.57 -14.57 -20.71
N GLU A 82 2.07 -15.08 -21.83
CA GLU A 82 0.74 -15.70 -21.93
C GLU A 82 -0.38 -14.78 -21.37
N ASN A 83 -0.25 -13.47 -21.54
CA ASN A 83 -1.16 -12.46 -21.01
C ASN A 83 -1.33 -12.50 -19.48
N GLY A 84 -0.30 -12.92 -18.75
CA GLY A 84 -0.31 -12.87 -17.27
C GLY A 84 -0.43 -11.45 -16.76
N VAL A 85 -1.42 -11.18 -15.92
CA VAL A 85 -1.74 -9.84 -15.40
C VAL A 85 -0.93 -9.55 -14.16
N GLN A 86 -0.11 -8.51 -14.20
CA GLN A 86 0.64 -8.01 -13.05
C GLN A 86 -0.23 -7.04 -12.21
N HIS A 87 0.19 -6.80 -10.99
CA HIS A 87 -0.40 -5.80 -10.09
C HIS A 87 -1.82 -6.10 -9.58
N ALA A 88 -2.41 -7.25 -9.89
CA ALA A 88 -3.67 -7.66 -9.29
C ALA A 88 -3.47 -8.06 -7.82
N PHE A 89 -4.35 -7.62 -6.92
CA PHE A 89 -4.42 -8.13 -5.56
C PHE A 89 -5.23 -9.43 -5.55
N VAL A 90 -4.68 -10.45 -4.88
CA VAL A 90 -5.39 -11.72 -4.63
C VAL A 90 -5.40 -11.97 -3.14
N TYR A 91 -6.57 -12.18 -2.55
CA TYR A 91 -6.73 -12.28 -1.11
C TYR A 91 -7.92 -13.13 -0.70
N LEU A 92 -7.88 -13.64 0.54
CA LEU A 92 -9.03 -14.31 1.14
C LEU A 92 -10.03 -13.28 1.65
N ASP A 93 -11.28 -13.37 1.20
CA ASP A 93 -12.35 -12.45 1.56
C ASP A 93 -13.12 -12.96 2.78
N GLY A 94 -13.48 -12.06 3.70
CA GLY A 94 -14.25 -12.39 4.88
C GLY A 94 -13.48 -13.14 5.98
N VAL A 95 -12.15 -13.19 5.90
CA VAL A 95 -11.33 -13.76 6.98
C VAL A 95 -11.28 -12.77 8.15
N PRO A 96 -11.54 -13.22 9.39
CA PRO A 96 -11.40 -12.38 10.57
C PRO A 96 -10.02 -11.75 10.66
N SER A 97 -9.94 -10.55 11.22
CA SER A 97 -8.67 -9.91 11.55
C SER A 97 -7.87 -10.84 12.46
N THR A 98 -6.67 -11.18 12.04
CA THR A 98 -5.71 -11.84 12.91
C THR A 98 -5.04 -10.79 13.80
N ASP A 99 -4.58 -11.18 14.98
CA ASP A 99 -3.84 -10.28 15.87
C ASP A 99 -2.82 -9.50 15.08
N LYS A 100 -2.94 -8.17 15.15
CA LYS A 100 -2.26 -7.12 14.39
C LYS A 100 -1.06 -7.62 13.58
N PRO A 101 -1.16 -7.69 12.25
CA PRO A 101 0.00 -7.98 11.42
C PRO A 101 1.08 -6.96 11.80
N ARG A 102 2.21 -7.43 12.35
CA ARG A 102 3.30 -6.52 12.72
C ARG A 102 3.92 -5.99 11.45
N PRO A 103 4.16 -4.66 11.37
CA PRO A 103 4.89 -4.09 10.25
C PRO A 103 6.26 -4.77 10.15
N ARG A 104 6.48 -5.50 9.08
CA ARG A 104 7.80 -6.02 8.73
C ARG A 104 8.43 -4.96 7.85
N GLU A 105 9.50 -4.33 8.35
CA GLU A 105 10.31 -3.37 7.61
C GLU A 105 9.59 -2.08 7.17
N SER A 106 10.37 -1.05 6.87
CA SER A 106 9.90 0.19 6.30
C SER A 106 9.43 -0.07 4.87
N LEU A 107 8.13 -0.07 4.66
CA LEU A 107 7.53 -0.22 3.34
C LEU A 107 7.78 1.07 2.56
N LEU A 108 8.23 0.95 1.33
CA LEU A 108 8.64 2.10 0.50
C LEU A 108 7.74 2.22 -0.73
N VAL A 109 7.28 3.44 -0.98
CA VAL A 109 6.75 3.88 -2.28
C VAL A 109 7.67 4.98 -2.81
N ASP A 110 8.30 4.75 -3.95
CA ASP A 110 9.17 5.73 -4.61
C ASP A 110 8.45 6.38 -5.80
N GLN A 111 8.57 7.69 -5.92
CA GLN A 111 8.17 8.45 -7.09
C GLN A 111 9.39 8.56 -8.00
N LYS A 112 9.46 7.70 -8.98
CA LYS A 112 10.62 7.54 -9.86
C LYS A 112 10.21 7.34 -11.30
N ASN A 113 10.91 8.03 -12.20
CA ASN A 113 10.57 8.03 -13.64
C ASN A 113 9.11 8.45 -13.87
N CYS A 114 8.61 9.38 -13.05
CA CYS A 114 7.25 9.88 -13.10
C CYS A 114 6.18 8.78 -12.95
N GLN A 115 6.45 7.81 -12.11
CA GLN A 115 5.55 6.72 -11.72
C GLN A 115 5.72 6.40 -10.24
N TYR A 116 4.72 5.75 -9.61
CA TYR A 116 4.87 5.14 -8.29
C TYR A 116 5.46 3.75 -8.43
N ALA A 117 6.51 3.47 -7.66
CA ALA A 117 7.19 2.18 -7.61
C ALA A 117 7.29 1.65 -6.16
N PRO A 118 6.72 0.47 -5.84
CA PRO A 118 5.95 -0.38 -6.74
C PRO A 118 4.58 0.23 -7.08
N HIS A 119 3.99 -0.17 -8.21
CA HIS A 119 2.65 0.25 -8.62
C HIS A 119 1.55 -0.28 -7.67
N SER A 120 1.72 -1.50 -7.17
CA SER A 120 0.82 -2.14 -6.20
C SER A 120 1.61 -2.66 -5.00
N LEU A 121 1.17 -2.34 -3.79
CA LEU A 121 1.82 -2.68 -2.53
C LEU A 121 0.79 -3.24 -1.54
N VAL A 122 1.15 -4.31 -0.83
CA VAL A 122 0.37 -4.82 0.31
C VAL A 122 1.04 -4.40 1.61
N VAL A 123 0.25 -3.82 2.52
CA VAL A 123 0.72 -3.38 3.82
C VAL A 123 -0.21 -3.83 4.94
N PRO A 124 0.28 -4.23 6.10
CA PRO A 124 -0.55 -4.44 7.28
C PRO A 124 -1.25 -3.15 7.72
N ALA A 125 -2.48 -3.24 8.22
CA ALA A 125 -3.20 -2.10 8.77
C ALA A 125 -2.41 -1.43 9.91
N GLY A 126 -2.34 -0.10 9.89
CA GLY A 126 -1.56 0.69 10.85
C GLY A 126 -0.04 0.67 10.62
N SER A 127 0.42 0.19 9.46
CA SER A 127 1.84 0.26 9.09
C SER A 127 2.27 1.68 8.75
N LYS A 128 3.57 1.92 8.80
CA LYS A 128 4.20 3.11 8.25
C LYS A 128 4.71 2.83 6.84
N ILE A 129 4.46 3.77 5.94
CA ILE A 129 5.00 3.77 4.58
C ILE A 129 5.91 4.98 4.43
N ASP A 130 7.11 4.74 3.95
CA ASP A 130 8.00 5.81 3.53
C ASP A 130 7.73 6.13 2.06
N ILE A 131 7.50 7.40 1.78
CA ILE A 131 7.30 7.91 0.44
C ILE A 131 8.51 8.74 0.07
N THR A 132 9.17 8.42 -1.03
CA THR A 132 10.36 9.10 -1.50
C THR A 132 10.13 9.70 -2.89
N ASN A 133 10.71 10.86 -3.17
CA ASN A 133 10.79 11.43 -4.50
C ASN A 133 12.20 11.24 -5.06
N SER A 134 12.40 10.36 -6.04
CA SER A 134 13.69 10.13 -6.71
C SER A 134 13.88 10.97 -7.97
N ASP A 135 12.85 11.69 -8.42
CA ASP A 135 12.94 12.55 -9.59
C ASP A 135 13.32 14.01 -9.22
N PRO A 136 13.96 14.77 -10.11
CA PRO A 136 14.40 16.15 -9.85
C PRO A 136 13.28 17.19 -10.09
N ILE A 137 12.02 16.82 -9.90
CA ILE A 137 10.83 17.67 -10.09
C ILE A 137 9.86 17.50 -8.92
N LEU A 138 8.91 18.42 -8.83
CA LEU A 138 7.82 18.30 -7.89
C LEU A 138 6.95 17.09 -8.24
N HIS A 139 6.78 16.20 -7.28
CA HIS A 139 5.70 15.23 -7.24
C HIS A 139 4.79 15.48 -6.05
N ASN A 140 3.60 14.92 -6.13
CA ASN A 140 2.63 14.91 -5.04
C ASN A 140 2.15 13.46 -4.87
N VAL A 141 1.93 13.05 -3.65
CA VAL A 141 1.24 11.80 -3.37
C VAL A 141 -0.03 12.10 -2.58
N HIS A 142 -1.17 11.87 -3.20
CA HIS A 142 -2.47 11.99 -2.58
C HIS A 142 -3.06 10.58 -2.42
N GLY A 143 -3.17 10.12 -1.17
CA GLY A 143 -3.74 8.81 -0.82
C GLY A 143 -5.22 8.93 -0.51
N HIS A 144 -6.06 8.21 -1.27
CA HIS A 144 -7.50 8.14 -1.08
C HIS A 144 -7.94 6.73 -0.77
N GLN A 145 -8.76 6.53 0.23
CA GLN A 145 -9.45 5.27 0.47
C GLN A 145 -10.91 5.39 0.00
N VAL A 146 -11.36 4.42 -0.78
CA VAL A 146 -12.78 4.31 -1.18
C VAL A 146 -13.51 3.56 -0.08
N THR A 147 -14.56 4.17 0.46
CA THR A 147 -15.45 3.61 1.48
C THR A 147 -16.88 3.70 1.02
N ASP A 148 -17.81 3.08 1.74
CA ASP A 148 -19.26 3.19 1.48
C ASP A 148 -19.77 4.64 1.59
N GLN A 149 -19.02 5.51 2.28
CA GLN A 149 -19.32 6.94 2.43
C GLN A 149 -18.67 7.82 1.34
N GLY A 150 -17.97 7.22 0.37
CA GLY A 150 -17.25 7.89 -0.69
C GLY A 150 -15.73 7.85 -0.51
N GLN A 151 -15.02 8.72 -1.21
CA GLN A 151 -13.56 8.82 -1.11
C GLN A 151 -13.15 9.61 0.12
N GLN A 152 -12.28 9.03 0.94
CA GLN A 152 -11.66 9.68 2.09
C GLN A 152 -10.18 9.92 1.82
N THR A 153 -9.72 11.16 1.93
CA THR A 153 -8.30 11.49 1.91
C THR A 153 -7.64 11.00 3.20
N LEU A 154 -6.60 10.21 3.07
CA LEU A 154 -5.76 9.78 4.19
C LEU A 154 -4.55 10.70 4.36
N PHE A 155 -3.93 11.09 3.28
CA PHE A 155 -2.81 12.04 3.23
C PHE A 155 -2.73 12.72 1.87
N ASN A 156 -2.14 13.92 1.85
CA ASN A 156 -1.83 14.66 0.64
C ASN A 156 -0.52 15.42 0.85
N ILE A 157 0.55 15.00 0.17
CA ILE A 157 1.93 15.41 0.44
C ILE A 157 2.61 15.84 -0.84
N ALA A 158 3.07 17.09 -0.87
CA ALA A 158 3.94 17.58 -1.93
C ALA A 158 5.42 17.29 -1.60
N GLN A 159 6.15 16.79 -2.57
CA GLN A 159 7.58 16.49 -2.47
C GLN A 159 8.34 17.18 -3.61
N PRO A 160 8.73 18.48 -3.44
CA PRO A 160 9.36 19.27 -4.48
C PRO A 160 10.84 18.94 -4.70
N VAL A 161 11.49 18.24 -3.77
CA VAL A 161 12.95 18.06 -3.78
C VAL A 161 13.31 16.60 -3.97
N ARG A 162 14.22 16.34 -4.91
CA ARG A 162 14.78 15.00 -5.11
C ARG A 162 15.41 14.47 -3.82
N GLY A 163 15.10 13.21 -3.49
CA GLY A 163 15.55 12.53 -2.28
C GLY A 163 14.72 12.87 -1.04
N GLN A 164 13.71 13.75 -1.17
CA GLN A 164 12.80 14.01 -0.06
C GLN A 164 12.07 12.73 0.31
N ARG A 165 12.02 12.43 1.61
CA ARG A 165 11.34 11.27 2.19
C ARG A 165 10.35 11.73 3.25
N THR A 166 9.15 11.20 3.21
CA THR A 166 8.08 11.46 4.18
C THR A 166 7.48 10.14 4.61
N THR A 167 7.32 9.95 5.90
CA THR A 167 6.65 8.77 6.45
C THR A 167 5.19 9.08 6.71
N VAL A 168 4.28 8.23 6.22
CA VAL A 168 2.85 8.28 6.49
C VAL A 168 2.42 7.03 7.22
N GLU A 169 1.36 7.15 8.02
CA GLU A 169 0.69 5.99 8.63
C GLU A 169 -0.47 5.55 7.74
N THR A 170 -0.60 4.24 7.53
CA THR A 170 -1.75 3.70 6.82
C THR A 170 -2.99 3.71 7.72
N SER A 171 -4.16 3.64 7.08
CA SER A 171 -5.42 3.46 7.80
C SER A 171 -5.40 2.18 8.66
N LEU A 172 -6.10 2.21 9.79
CA LEU A 172 -6.45 1.00 10.54
C LEU A 172 -7.60 0.23 9.88
N THR A 173 -8.34 0.88 8.98
CA THR A 173 -9.43 0.27 8.22
C THR A 173 -8.85 -0.47 7.02
N PRO A 174 -9.08 -1.80 6.90
CA PRO A 174 -8.65 -2.56 5.72
C PRO A 174 -9.30 -2.04 4.44
N GLY A 175 -8.60 -2.23 3.33
CA GLY A 175 -9.11 -1.82 2.03
C GLY A 175 -8.03 -1.29 1.10
N ILE A 176 -8.45 -0.79 -0.05
CA ILE A 176 -7.54 -0.29 -1.07
C ILE A 176 -7.44 1.23 -0.99
N VAL A 177 -6.21 1.72 -0.92
CA VAL A 177 -5.85 3.13 -1.01
C VAL A 177 -5.33 3.39 -2.42
N TYR A 178 -5.95 4.32 -3.09
CA TYR A 178 -5.53 4.79 -4.40
C TYR A 178 -4.58 5.98 -4.25
N LEU A 179 -3.44 5.93 -4.93
CA LEU A 179 -2.43 6.99 -4.97
C LEU A 179 -2.51 7.75 -6.28
N THR A 180 -2.56 9.08 -6.21
CA THR A 180 -2.55 9.97 -7.39
C THR A 180 -1.53 11.08 -7.20
N CYS A 181 -0.99 11.60 -8.31
CA CYS A 181 -0.18 12.80 -8.34
C CYS A 181 -0.98 13.95 -8.97
N GLU A 182 -1.21 15.01 -8.17
CA GLU A 182 -1.95 16.22 -8.59
C GLU A 182 -1.00 17.40 -8.91
N ALA A 183 0.28 17.09 -9.20
CA ALA A 183 1.31 18.06 -9.57
C ALA A 183 1.61 18.06 -11.08
N GLY A 184 0.57 17.94 -11.91
CA GLY A 184 0.70 17.95 -13.37
C GLY A 184 0.98 16.58 -14.00
N HIS A 185 0.96 15.49 -13.22
CA HIS A 185 1.24 14.14 -13.72
C HIS A 185 0.01 13.21 -13.58
N PRO A 186 -1.08 13.47 -14.33
CA PRO A 186 -2.35 12.77 -14.15
C PRO A 186 -2.29 11.27 -14.44
N TRP A 187 -1.25 10.81 -15.14
CA TRP A 187 -0.99 9.41 -15.42
C TRP A 187 -0.38 8.64 -14.23
N MET A 188 0.18 9.35 -13.22
CA MET A 188 0.75 8.69 -12.06
C MET A 188 -0.34 8.14 -11.16
N SER A 189 -0.44 6.83 -11.12
CA SER A 189 -1.34 6.08 -10.25
C SER A 189 -0.61 4.94 -9.55
N GLY A 190 -1.15 4.52 -8.41
CA GLY A 190 -0.65 3.37 -7.66
C GLY A 190 -1.67 2.94 -6.63
N TYR A 191 -1.47 1.76 -6.05
CA TYR A 191 -2.43 1.16 -5.13
C TYR A 191 -1.74 0.54 -3.91
N VAL A 192 -2.32 0.78 -2.75
CA VAL A 192 -1.89 0.15 -1.50
C VAL A 192 -3.06 -0.64 -0.93
N PHE A 193 -2.89 -1.95 -0.80
CA PHE A 193 -3.85 -2.80 -0.10
C PHE A 193 -3.50 -2.83 1.39
N VAL A 194 -4.34 -2.21 2.21
CA VAL A 194 -4.22 -2.25 3.67
C VAL A 194 -4.90 -3.52 4.17
N ALA A 195 -4.11 -4.45 4.69
CA ALA A 195 -4.56 -5.79 5.06
C ALA A 195 -4.69 -5.94 6.59
N ASN A 196 -5.74 -6.61 7.03
CA ASN A 196 -5.96 -6.99 8.44
C ASN A 196 -5.63 -8.47 8.72
N HIS A 197 -5.17 -9.20 7.71
CA HIS A 197 -4.74 -10.60 7.78
C HIS A 197 -3.61 -10.87 6.78
N PRO A 198 -2.80 -11.94 6.94
CA PRO A 198 -1.63 -12.19 6.08
C PRO A 198 -1.95 -12.84 4.72
N TYR A 199 -3.21 -13.22 4.48
CA TYR A 199 -3.61 -13.99 3.29
C TYR A 199 -3.95 -13.10 2.12
N VAL A 200 -3.00 -12.29 1.70
CA VAL A 200 -3.08 -11.36 0.58
C VAL A 200 -1.75 -11.28 -0.14
N THR A 201 -1.79 -11.16 -1.45
CA THR A 201 -0.59 -11.05 -2.32
C THR A 201 -0.87 -10.18 -3.53
N VAL A 202 0.19 -9.80 -4.24
CA VAL A 202 0.15 -9.10 -5.54
C VAL A 202 0.68 -10.02 -6.61
N THR A 203 0.01 -10.11 -7.75
CA THR A 203 0.52 -10.85 -8.90
C THR A 203 1.77 -10.19 -9.48
N LYS A 204 2.74 -11.00 -9.90
CA LYS A 204 4.03 -10.56 -10.41
C LYS A 204 4.30 -11.20 -11.79
N GLY A 205 5.32 -10.71 -12.47
CA GLY A 205 5.88 -11.35 -13.66
C GLY A 205 4.82 -11.80 -14.67
N ASP A 206 4.58 -13.07 -14.74
CA ASP A 206 3.64 -13.69 -15.68
C ASP A 206 2.23 -13.89 -15.08
N GLY A 207 1.85 -13.04 -14.10
CA GLY A 207 0.54 -13.06 -13.45
C GLY A 207 0.41 -14.07 -12.31
N ASP A 208 1.52 -14.70 -11.91
CA ASP A 208 1.56 -15.70 -10.87
C ASP A 208 1.39 -15.12 -9.46
N PHE A 209 0.78 -15.89 -8.58
CA PHE A 209 0.64 -15.57 -7.16
C PHE A 209 0.70 -16.81 -6.28
N VAL A 210 1.12 -16.60 -5.04
CA VAL A 210 1.11 -17.61 -3.96
C VAL A 210 0.64 -16.96 -2.67
N ILE A 211 -0.21 -17.66 -1.90
CA ILE A 211 -0.60 -17.32 -0.54
C ILE A 211 -0.19 -18.51 0.35
N GLU A 212 0.76 -18.29 1.23
CA GLU A 212 1.32 -19.32 2.10
C GLU A 212 0.65 -19.33 3.48
N GLY A 213 0.76 -20.46 4.18
CA GLY A 213 0.37 -20.59 5.57
C GLY A 213 -1.14 -20.47 5.82
N VAL A 214 -1.96 -20.77 4.82
CA VAL A 214 -3.42 -20.70 4.95
C VAL A 214 -3.91 -21.86 5.80
N PRO A 215 -4.67 -21.64 6.90
CA PRO A 215 -5.26 -22.72 7.68
C PRO A 215 -6.15 -23.61 6.82
N THR A 216 -6.30 -24.87 7.20
CA THR A 216 -7.23 -25.79 6.51
C THR A 216 -8.66 -25.27 6.59
N GLY A 217 -9.38 -25.32 5.47
CA GLY A 217 -10.77 -24.81 5.42
C GLY A 217 -11.19 -24.45 4.01
N THR A 218 -12.44 -24.01 3.88
CA THR A 218 -13.00 -23.48 2.64
C THR A 218 -13.17 -21.98 2.76
N TYR A 219 -12.68 -21.26 1.76
CA TYR A 219 -12.58 -19.80 1.76
C TYR A 219 -13.12 -19.22 0.47
N ARG A 220 -13.57 -17.97 0.56
CA ARG A 220 -13.76 -17.12 -0.61
C ARG A 220 -12.42 -16.46 -0.92
N ILE A 221 -11.92 -16.65 -2.14
CA ILE A 221 -10.73 -15.97 -2.64
C ILE A 221 -11.14 -14.95 -3.70
N LYS A 222 -10.69 -13.71 -3.53
CA LYS A 222 -11.02 -12.61 -4.42
C LYS A 222 -9.78 -12.12 -5.16
N MET A 223 -9.95 -11.87 -6.45
CA MET A 223 -9.03 -11.10 -7.27
C MET A 223 -9.62 -9.70 -7.48
N TRP A 224 -8.80 -8.68 -7.29
CA TRP A 224 -9.07 -7.28 -7.59
C TRP A 224 -8.00 -6.72 -8.51
N HIS A 225 -8.41 -6.02 -9.54
CA HIS A 225 -7.52 -5.29 -10.45
C HIS A 225 -8.11 -3.92 -10.75
N GLU A 226 -7.27 -2.90 -10.86
CA GLU A 226 -7.72 -1.55 -11.19
C GLU A 226 -8.43 -1.48 -12.54
N GLY A 227 -9.21 -0.40 -12.75
CA GLY A 227 -9.85 -0.11 -14.02
C GLY A 227 -8.82 0.25 -15.10
N VAL A 228 -8.98 -0.30 -16.29
CA VAL A 228 -8.02 -0.17 -17.39
C VAL A 228 -8.37 1.01 -18.30
N ALA A 229 -9.66 1.17 -18.67
CA ALA A 229 -10.09 2.21 -19.57
C ALA A 229 -10.14 3.58 -18.91
N LEU A 230 -9.63 4.60 -19.58
CA LEU A 230 -9.78 5.98 -19.15
C LEU A 230 -11.23 6.44 -19.36
N ARG A 231 -11.93 6.77 -18.24
CA ARG A 231 -13.29 7.30 -18.27
C ARG A 231 -13.31 8.79 -18.55
N ARG A 232 -12.45 9.56 -17.89
CA ARG A 232 -12.32 11.01 -18.12
C ARG A 232 -11.00 11.58 -17.57
N ASN A 233 -10.61 12.71 -18.18
CA ASN A 233 -9.52 13.54 -17.70
C ASN A 233 -10.10 14.71 -16.88
N ILE A 234 -9.86 14.73 -15.58
CA ILE A 234 -10.34 15.77 -14.66
C ILE A 234 -9.27 16.87 -14.59
N LYS A 235 -9.28 17.78 -15.55
CA LYS A 235 -8.27 18.85 -15.70
C LYS A 235 -8.12 19.72 -14.44
N THR A 236 -9.23 20.03 -13.76
CA THR A 236 -9.24 20.86 -12.54
C THR A 236 -8.52 20.20 -11.35
N LEU A 237 -8.45 18.88 -11.33
CA LEU A 237 -7.77 18.08 -10.29
C LEU A 237 -6.46 17.46 -10.80
N GLN A 238 -6.08 17.76 -12.05
CA GLN A 238 -4.87 17.21 -12.69
C GLN A 238 -4.73 15.69 -12.54
N ARG A 239 -5.85 14.96 -12.70
CA ARG A 239 -5.88 13.50 -12.58
C ARG A 239 -6.75 12.84 -13.63
N TYR A 240 -6.44 11.58 -13.91
CA TYR A 240 -7.27 10.71 -14.71
C TYR A 240 -8.24 9.93 -13.81
N GLU A 241 -9.45 9.70 -14.32
CA GLU A 241 -10.42 8.80 -13.73
C GLU A 241 -10.63 7.64 -14.68
N TYR A 242 -10.37 6.45 -14.17
CA TYR A 242 -10.53 5.22 -14.91
C TYR A 242 -11.89 4.58 -14.62
N GLU A 243 -12.23 3.56 -15.37
CA GLU A 243 -13.41 2.73 -15.10
C GLU A 243 -13.30 2.05 -13.73
N ASP A 244 -14.42 1.48 -13.28
CA ASP A 244 -14.47 0.78 -12.01
C ASP A 244 -13.52 -0.42 -12.03
N PRO A 245 -12.95 -0.81 -10.87
CA PRO A 245 -12.09 -1.98 -10.75
C PRO A 245 -12.77 -3.26 -11.24
N TYR A 246 -11.97 -4.24 -11.58
CA TYR A 246 -12.39 -5.60 -11.88
C TYR A 246 -12.28 -6.44 -10.62
N GLU A 247 -13.36 -7.15 -10.30
CA GLU A 247 -13.39 -8.05 -9.15
C GLU A 247 -13.96 -9.41 -9.55
N THR A 248 -13.32 -10.48 -9.12
CA THR A 248 -13.81 -11.84 -9.29
C THR A 248 -13.60 -12.62 -8.02
N THR A 249 -14.62 -13.37 -7.59
CA THR A 249 -14.58 -14.20 -6.39
C THR A 249 -14.80 -15.66 -6.76
N GLN A 250 -14.01 -16.55 -6.16
CA GLN A 250 -14.15 -18.00 -6.28
C GLN A 250 -14.13 -18.63 -4.87
N GLU A 251 -14.52 -19.88 -4.77
CA GLU A 251 -14.34 -20.70 -3.57
C GLU A 251 -13.11 -21.56 -3.71
N VAL A 252 -12.33 -21.74 -2.62
CA VAL A 252 -11.16 -22.57 -2.58
C VAL A 252 -11.11 -23.35 -1.28
N THR A 253 -10.81 -24.66 -1.37
CA THR A 253 -10.60 -25.51 -0.19
C THR A 253 -9.13 -25.82 -0.02
N VAL A 254 -8.59 -25.49 1.16
CA VAL A 254 -7.21 -25.72 1.55
C VAL A 254 -7.12 -26.93 2.45
N GLN A 255 -6.30 -27.89 2.06
CA GLN A 255 -6.01 -29.11 2.84
C GLN A 255 -4.69 -28.98 3.62
N ALA A 256 -4.54 -29.77 4.67
CA ALA A 256 -3.30 -29.83 5.47
C ALA A 256 -2.09 -30.19 4.60
N ASN A 257 -1.04 -29.38 4.66
CA ASN A 257 0.18 -29.52 3.86
C ASN A 257 -0.07 -29.62 2.35
N GLY A 258 -1.28 -29.23 1.92
CA GLY A 258 -1.73 -29.30 0.53
C GLY A 258 -1.48 -28.01 -0.23
N GLU A 259 -1.64 -28.13 -1.56
CA GLU A 259 -1.64 -27.01 -2.48
C GLU A 259 -2.99 -26.94 -3.19
N ALA A 260 -3.70 -25.82 -3.06
CA ALA A 260 -4.88 -25.52 -3.83
C ALA A 260 -4.51 -24.62 -5.03
N VAL A 261 -5.05 -24.91 -6.21
CA VAL A 261 -4.78 -24.13 -7.42
C VAL A 261 -6.03 -23.38 -7.83
N VAL A 262 -5.93 -22.04 -7.94
CA VAL A 262 -7.02 -21.15 -8.35
C VAL A 262 -6.49 -20.19 -9.42
N ASN A 263 -7.12 -20.17 -10.60
CA ASN A 263 -6.77 -19.23 -11.64
C ASN A 263 -7.91 -18.22 -11.84
N PHE A 264 -7.56 -16.98 -12.18
CA PHE A 264 -8.52 -15.92 -12.47
C PHE A 264 -8.36 -15.45 -13.91
N ASP A 265 -9.48 -15.16 -14.54
CA ASP A 265 -9.56 -14.52 -15.82
C ASP A 265 -9.96 -13.05 -15.65
N LEU A 266 -9.09 -12.14 -16.13
CA LEU A 266 -9.45 -10.73 -16.28
C LEU A 266 -10.10 -10.55 -17.65
N VAL A 267 -11.38 -10.20 -17.67
CA VAL A 267 -12.12 -9.91 -18.90
C VAL A 267 -12.37 -8.42 -18.95
N LEU A 268 -11.75 -7.73 -19.89
CA LEU A 268 -11.98 -6.29 -20.05
C LEU A 268 -13.41 -6.00 -20.50
N ARG A 269 -13.97 -4.89 -20.03
CA ARG A 269 -15.30 -4.44 -20.44
C ARG A 269 -15.26 -4.05 -21.93
N SER A 270 -16.34 -4.32 -22.66
CA SER A 270 -16.44 -3.95 -24.06
C SER A 270 -16.38 -2.42 -24.20
N GLY A 271 -15.45 -1.92 -25.02
CA GLY A 271 -15.23 -0.48 -25.25
C GLY A 271 -13.92 0.08 -24.68
N THR A 272 -13.10 -0.78 -24.11
CA THR A 272 -11.71 -0.46 -23.71
C THR A 272 -10.71 -0.58 -24.85
#